data_2bb2be429a50844632ef55b2061517af
#
_entry.id   2bb2be429a50844632ef55b2061517af
#
_cell.length_a   1.000
_cell.length_b   1.000
_cell.length_c   1.000
_cell.angle_alpha   90.00
_cell.angle_beta   90.00
_cell.angle_gamma   90.00
#
_symmetry.space_group_name_H-M   'P 1'
#
loop_
_entity.id
_entity.type
_entity.pdbx_description
1 polymer ?
#
loop_
_entity_poly.entity_id
_entity_poly.type
_entity_poly.pdbx_seq_one_letter_code
_entity_poly.pdbx_strand_id
1 'polypeptide(L)'
;MRRAALVLSLALALLCVSVPVLAEEAILSFEGRVRVLRNGSLDVTEILAVRAEGKVFRHGIFRDFPTDYQDRLGNTVRVGFAVKAVRLDNEPGDWFEEPIPAGRRVYIGSKARRLSRGVHRFELSYVTSRQVGFFADHDELNWNVTGSGWILPLEHVRAVIEPPGEVLETVAWTGPPGSRESAAREFRENHTVIFETTRALAPGENLTVAVSWPKGLMPEPTVQDKARGLFGDNAPALIALAGFVAVFAYYMIAWTLVGRDPARGPVIPLFEPPDGLSAAACRRLWKLGCDRACLAAAVLSLAAKKALTISGKDHWTLTASGQVPENLPPDERAVLTRLFPLGSGSLELGSPSKAVRDAGPALSRALESGAAKDAFQTNRQWLALGLGLTALALGAMVLALPDQGSRVQTGFIGIWLTGWTMAVWKLTARIPESFAAGFFRGLGALAFALPFLGGELFGLFLLVQGAGGAAAVLFLASACLGALFAYLLKAPSVAGRRLMDRIEGFRLFLPVAVDVPCHVVDVHDLIRQPAVHNGLGHAVAHAGGVALSPCPPALLLEDPDPLHAVHAHSGENHPQAPPAPVIARGGPPPAEQGPEHG
;
A
#
# COMPACT_ATOMS: atom_id res chain seq x y z
N MET A 1 5.48 25.62 83.19
CA MET A 1 6.73 24.95 82.83
C MET A 1 6.52 23.53 82.24
N ARG A 2 5.73 22.61 82.86
CA ARG A 2 5.54 21.24 82.34
C ARG A 2 4.87 21.16 80.93
N ARG A 3 3.94 22.07 80.59
CA ARG A 3 3.29 22.10 79.26
C ARG A 3 4.23 22.61 78.16
N ALA A 4 5.15 23.54 78.47
CA ALA A 4 6.15 24.03 77.52
C ALA A 4 7.22 22.99 77.22
N ALA A 5 7.62 22.20 78.22
CA ALA A 5 8.57 21.10 78.02
C ALA A 5 7.97 19.95 77.19
N LEU A 6 6.66 19.68 77.34
CA LEU A 6 5.99 18.65 76.53
C LEU A 6 5.83 19.07 75.07
N VAL A 7 5.55 20.35 74.79
CA VAL A 7 5.47 20.88 73.45
C VAL A 7 6.85 20.89 72.78
N LEU A 8 7.91 21.23 73.54
CA LEU A 8 9.28 21.24 73.03
C LEU A 8 9.78 19.81 72.74
N SER A 9 9.45 18.83 73.61
CA SER A 9 9.79 17.43 73.35
C SER A 9 9.01 16.82 72.20
N LEU A 10 7.73 17.20 71.98
CA LEU A 10 6.97 16.76 70.82
C LEU A 10 7.44 17.41 69.52
N ALA A 11 7.85 18.68 69.55
CA ALA A 11 8.49 19.36 68.42
C ALA A 11 9.85 18.78 68.09
N LEU A 12 10.63 18.41 69.09
CA LEU A 12 11.93 17.75 68.89
C LEU A 12 11.78 16.32 68.38
N ALA A 13 10.75 15.59 68.81
CA ALA A 13 10.43 14.26 68.28
C ALA A 13 9.91 14.31 66.84
N LEU A 14 9.19 15.35 66.46
CA LEU A 14 8.78 15.57 65.06
C LEU A 14 9.95 15.98 64.13
N LEU A 15 10.97 16.64 64.65
CA LEU A 15 12.21 16.96 63.92
C LEU A 15 13.12 15.74 63.69
N CYS A 16 12.96 14.67 64.49
CA CYS A 16 13.71 13.42 64.31
C CYS A 16 13.02 12.40 63.38
N VAL A 17 11.87 12.73 62.76
CA VAL A 17 11.32 11.92 61.67
C VAL A 17 12.16 12.20 60.44
N SER A 18 13.29 11.50 60.33
CA SER A 18 14.03 11.39 59.06
C SER A 18 13.05 10.77 58.04
N VAL A 19 12.43 11.61 57.23
CA VAL A 19 11.72 11.14 56.02
C VAL A 19 12.78 10.39 55.22
N PRO A 20 12.64 9.08 54.97
CA PRO A 20 13.58 8.40 54.13
C PRO A 20 13.47 9.09 52.77
N VAL A 21 14.53 9.78 52.35
CA VAL A 21 14.69 10.24 50.99
C VAL A 21 14.69 8.96 50.16
N LEU A 22 13.57 8.63 49.56
CA LEU A 22 13.48 7.52 48.62
C LEU A 22 14.44 7.87 47.47
N ALA A 23 15.51 7.12 47.36
CA ALA A 23 16.44 7.29 46.26
C ALA A 23 15.69 7.13 44.96
N GLU A 24 15.80 8.11 44.06
CA GLU A 24 15.19 8.02 42.76
C GLU A 24 16.00 7.09 41.87
N GLU A 25 15.30 6.35 40.97
CA GLU A 25 15.96 5.55 39.97
C GLU A 25 16.72 6.48 39.01
N ALA A 26 17.96 6.16 38.73
CA ALA A 26 18.86 6.93 37.87
C ALA A 26 19.92 6.04 37.24
N ILE A 27 20.48 6.50 36.14
CA ILE A 27 21.71 5.96 35.56
C ILE A 27 22.85 6.80 36.12
N LEU A 28 23.54 6.24 37.13
CA LEU A 28 24.58 6.95 37.87
C LEU A 28 25.82 7.22 37.02
N SER A 29 26.21 6.23 36.19
CA SER A 29 27.29 6.40 35.23
C SER A 29 27.07 5.55 33.99
N PHE A 30 27.52 6.09 32.88
CA PHE A 30 27.61 5.42 31.59
C PHE A 30 29.04 5.56 31.06
N GLU A 31 29.76 4.47 30.88
CA GLU A 31 31.05 4.47 30.23
C GLU A 31 31.01 3.68 28.93
N GLY A 32 31.28 4.33 27.80
CA GLY A 32 31.43 3.70 26.49
C GLY A 32 32.91 3.63 26.09
N ARG A 33 33.43 2.42 25.91
CA ARG A 33 34.77 2.19 25.36
C ARG A 33 34.67 1.71 23.95
N VAL A 34 35.29 2.41 23.03
CA VAL A 34 35.25 2.11 21.58
C VAL A 34 36.68 1.99 21.08
N ARG A 35 37.03 0.80 20.64
CA ARG A 35 38.32 0.54 19.97
C ARG A 35 38.08 0.35 18.48
N VAL A 36 38.73 1.16 17.67
CA VAL A 36 38.70 1.04 16.23
C VAL A 36 39.75 0.01 15.79
N LEU A 37 39.26 -1.08 15.21
CA LEU A 37 40.11 -2.17 14.74
C LEU A 37 40.65 -1.87 13.33
N ARG A 38 41.83 -2.44 12.99
CA ARG A 38 42.47 -2.23 11.67
C ARG A 38 41.63 -2.69 10.45
N ASN A 39 40.64 -3.55 10.67
CA ASN A 39 39.71 -3.99 9.61
C ASN A 39 38.49 -3.05 9.45
N GLY A 40 38.46 -1.92 10.14
CA GLY A 40 37.36 -0.96 10.12
C GLY A 40 36.16 -1.32 10.99
N SER A 41 36.21 -2.44 11.74
CA SER A 41 35.20 -2.77 12.74
C SER A 41 35.48 -2.05 14.06
N LEU A 42 34.44 -1.86 14.86
CA LEU A 42 34.55 -1.32 16.21
C LEU A 42 34.33 -2.45 17.22
N ASP A 43 35.22 -2.54 18.22
CA ASP A 43 35.02 -3.35 19.41
C ASP A 43 34.55 -2.41 20.52
N VAL A 44 33.32 -2.60 20.97
CA VAL A 44 32.65 -1.67 21.89
C VAL A 44 32.30 -2.38 23.17
N THR A 45 32.55 -1.71 24.29
CA THR A 45 32.11 -2.14 25.62
C THR A 45 31.40 -0.98 26.32
N GLU A 46 30.13 -1.17 26.64
CA GLU A 46 29.33 -0.24 27.43
C GLU A 46 29.21 -0.74 28.86
N ILE A 47 29.46 0.14 29.82
CA ILE A 47 29.39 -0.15 31.24
C ILE A 47 28.47 0.87 31.90
N LEU A 48 27.40 0.39 32.52
CA LEU A 48 26.38 1.22 33.15
C LEU A 48 26.26 0.89 34.64
N ALA A 49 26.32 1.90 35.48
CA ALA A 49 25.92 1.78 36.89
C ALA A 49 24.50 2.37 37.04
N VAL A 50 23.57 1.55 37.45
CA VAL A 50 22.14 1.89 37.51
C VAL A 50 21.63 1.70 38.93
N ARG A 51 20.93 2.70 39.48
CA ARG A 51 20.20 2.58 40.73
C ARG A 51 18.79 2.09 40.46
N ALA A 52 18.48 0.86 40.87
CA ALA A 52 17.17 0.23 40.70
C ALA A 52 16.36 0.30 42.00
N GLU A 53 15.14 0.81 41.93
CA GLU A 53 14.16 0.80 43.03
C GLU A 53 12.90 -0.03 42.65
N GLY A 54 12.94 -0.69 41.49
CA GLY A 54 11.89 -1.59 41.01
C GLY A 54 10.68 -0.89 40.37
N LYS A 55 10.84 0.36 39.95
CA LYS A 55 9.82 1.12 39.19
C LYS A 55 10.03 0.98 37.69
N VAL A 56 11.15 1.47 37.16
CA VAL A 56 11.57 1.39 35.76
C VAL A 56 12.46 0.15 35.58
N PHE A 57 13.52 0.03 36.38
CA PHE A 57 14.45 -1.10 36.31
C PHE A 57 13.93 -2.29 37.12
N ARG A 58 12.97 -3.04 36.55
CA ARG A 58 12.32 -4.18 37.23
C ARG A 58 13.01 -5.50 36.96
N HIS A 59 13.47 -5.72 35.74
CA HIS A 59 13.98 -7.00 35.26
C HIS A 59 15.35 -6.87 34.58
N GLY A 60 15.87 -5.65 34.46
CA GLY A 60 17.10 -5.30 33.78
C GLY A 60 16.91 -4.02 32.95
N ILE A 61 17.78 -3.87 31.96
CA ILE A 61 17.77 -2.75 31.01
C ILE A 61 17.66 -3.25 29.57
N PHE A 62 17.36 -2.37 28.64
CA PHE A 62 17.51 -2.65 27.21
C PHE A 62 18.30 -1.55 26.52
N ARG A 63 18.95 -1.93 25.42
CA ARG A 63 19.70 -1.04 24.54
C ARG A 63 19.20 -1.21 23.10
N ASP A 64 18.88 -0.11 22.44
CA ASP A 64 18.49 -0.08 21.05
C ASP A 64 19.70 0.32 20.19
N PHE A 65 19.98 -0.51 19.21
CA PHE A 65 21.07 -0.31 18.27
C PHE A 65 20.49 -0.15 16.86
N PRO A 66 20.53 1.06 16.25
CA PRO A 66 20.18 1.22 14.86
C PRO A 66 21.23 0.49 14.00
N THR A 67 20.77 -0.47 13.20
CA THR A 67 21.63 -1.23 12.28
C THR A 67 21.31 -0.96 10.83
N ASP A 68 20.15 -0.39 10.54
CA ASP A 68 19.70 -0.06 9.20
C ASP A 68 19.61 1.47 9.07
N TYR A 69 20.45 2.04 8.24
CA TYR A 69 20.49 3.46 7.91
C TYR A 69 20.01 3.68 6.48
N GLN A 70 19.65 4.92 6.15
CA GLN A 70 19.39 5.31 4.78
C GLN A 70 20.47 6.27 4.29
N ASP A 71 21.00 6.03 3.08
CA ASP A 71 21.88 6.96 2.40
C ASP A 71 21.10 8.17 1.84
N ARG A 72 21.79 9.12 1.22
CA ARG A 72 21.17 10.32 0.62
C ARG A 72 20.20 10.00 -0.53
N LEU A 73 20.30 8.82 -1.12
CA LEU A 73 19.45 8.34 -2.21
C LEU A 73 18.28 7.49 -1.70
N GLY A 74 18.21 7.24 -0.37
CA GLY A 74 17.20 6.41 0.25
C GLY A 74 17.48 4.92 0.18
N ASN A 75 18.71 4.49 -0.23
CA ASN A 75 19.11 3.10 -0.16
C ASN A 75 19.39 2.69 1.29
N THR A 76 19.03 1.47 1.63
CA THR A 76 19.37 0.90 2.94
C THR A 76 20.87 0.59 2.99
N VAL A 77 21.51 1.05 4.06
CA VAL A 77 22.89 0.71 4.43
C VAL A 77 22.84 -0.03 5.76
N ARG A 78 23.20 -1.30 5.75
CA ARG A 78 23.16 -2.15 6.95
C ARG A 78 24.54 -2.29 7.56
N VAL A 79 24.64 -1.98 8.86
CA VAL A 79 25.87 -2.18 9.63
C VAL A 79 25.83 -3.54 10.32
N GLY A 80 27.01 -4.18 10.42
CA GLY A 80 27.15 -5.41 11.18
C GLY A 80 26.99 -5.13 12.68
N PHE A 81 26.34 -6.04 13.42
CA PHE A 81 26.21 -5.97 14.88
C PHE A 81 26.19 -7.38 15.44
N ALA A 82 27.05 -7.64 16.44
CA ALA A 82 27.12 -8.93 17.12
C ALA A 82 27.52 -8.76 18.59
N VAL A 83 26.66 -9.20 19.50
CA VAL A 83 26.96 -9.23 20.95
C VAL A 83 28.02 -10.28 21.23
N LYS A 84 29.06 -9.92 21.97
CA LYS A 84 30.17 -10.79 22.41
C LYS A 84 29.96 -11.33 23.83
N ALA A 85 29.60 -10.44 24.73
CA ALA A 85 29.43 -10.79 26.13
C ALA A 85 28.48 -9.81 26.82
N VAL A 86 27.74 -10.32 27.79
CA VAL A 86 26.91 -9.55 28.71
C VAL A 86 27.20 -9.96 30.13
N ARG A 87 27.37 -8.96 31.01
CA ARG A 87 27.59 -9.20 32.45
C ARG A 87 26.64 -8.32 33.27
N LEU A 88 26.20 -8.86 34.38
CA LEU A 88 25.45 -8.18 35.42
C LEU A 88 26.19 -8.39 36.75
N ASP A 89 26.59 -7.30 37.39
CA ASP A 89 27.35 -7.32 38.68
C ASP A 89 28.63 -8.17 38.59
N ASN A 90 29.34 -8.07 37.47
CA ASN A 90 30.56 -8.79 37.07
C ASN A 90 30.40 -10.30 36.78
N GLU A 91 29.19 -10.84 36.92
CA GLU A 91 28.88 -12.22 36.56
C GLU A 91 28.24 -12.30 35.18
N PRO A 92 28.32 -13.43 34.44
CA PRO A 92 27.60 -13.61 33.19
C PRO A 92 26.10 -13.36 33.38
N GLY A 93 25.53 -12.42 32.61
CA GLY A 93 24.13 -12.00 32.68
C GLY A 93 23.25 -12.68 31.64
N ASP A 94 21.99 -12.94 31.99
CA ASP A 94 20.98 -13.35 31.03
C ASP A 94 20.72 -12.20 30.02
N TRP A 95 20.60 -12.53 28.77
CA TRP A 95 20.28 -11.54 27.73
C TRP A 95 19.58 -12.18 26.51
N PHE A 96 18.89 -11.38 25.70
CA PHE A 96 18.32 -11.78 24.42
C PHE A 96 18.18 -10.58 23.50
N GLU A 97 18.09 -10.85 22.20
CA GLU A 97 17.89 -9.83 21.17
C GLU A 97 16.48 -9.93 20.58
N GLU A 98 15.91 -8.77 20.24
CA GLU A 98 14.68 -8.65 19.46
C GLU A 98 14.91 -7.68 18.29
N PRO A 99 14.41 -7.98 17.09
CA PRO A 99 14.42 -7.01 16.00
C PRO A 99 13.46 -5.86 16.32
N ILE A 100 13.90 -4.64 16.02
CA ILE A 100 13.09 -3.43 16.09
C ILE A 100 13.11 -2.73 14.72
N PRO A 101 12.21 -1.78 14.44
CA PRO A 101 12.29 -0.98 13.22
C PRO A 101 13.67 -0.32 13.10
N ALA A 102 14.33 -0.57 11.96
CA ALA A 102 15.67 -0.07 11.63
C ALA A 102 16.81 -0.53 12.57
N GLY A 103 16.64 -1.63 13.35
CA GLY A 103 17.73 -2.07 14.22
C GLY A 103 17.46 -3.30 15.06
N ARG A 104 18.20 -3.38 16.17
CA ARG A 104 18.12 -4.47 17.15
C ARG A 104 18.04 -3.90 18.56
N ARG A 105 17.23 -4.54 19.41
CA ARG A 105 17.14 -4.29 20.84
C ARG A 105 17.79 -5.44 21.59
N VAL A 106 18.75 -5.11 22.44
CA VAL A 106 19.41 -6.06 23.34
C VAL A 106 18.84 -5.85 24.74
N TYR A 107 18.17 -6.87 25.27
CA TYR A 107 17.73 -6.89 26.66
C TYR A 107 18.83 -7.53 27.52
N ILE A 108 19.16 -6.88 28.64
CA ILE A 108 20.11 -7.34 29.62
C ILE A 108 19.36 -7.56 30.93
N GLY A 109 19.19 -8.82 31.32
CA GLY A 109 18.40 -9.25 32.46
C GLY A 109 17.43 -10.38 32.09
N SER A 110 16.62 -10.80 33.06
CA SER A 110 15.75 -11.97 32.94
C SER A 110 14.28 -11.59 33.10
N LYS A 111 13.40 -12.01 32.17
CA LYS A 111 11.94 -11.84 32.28
C LYS A 111 11.38 -12.54 33.55
N ALA A 112 12.04 -13.62 34.00
CA ALA A 112 11.59 -14.43 35.14
C ALA A 112 12.08 -13.93 36.49
N ARG A 113 13.20 -13.20 36.54
CA ARG A 113 13.84 -12.75 37.75
C ARG A 113 13.81 -11.23 37.86
N ARG A 114 13.31 -10.72 38.99
CA ARG A 114 13.36 -9.28 39.26
C ARG A 114 14.76 -8.88 39.75
N LEU A 115 15.15 -7.69 39.34
CA LEU A 115 16.34 -7.02 39.84
C LEU A 115 16.13 -6.64 41.32
N SER A 116 17.11 -6.85 42.19
CA SER A 116 17.05 -6.37 43.55
C SER A 116 17.11 -4.85 43.61
N ARG A 117 16.67 -4.26 44.72
CA ARG A 117 16.88 -2.81 44.92
C ARG A 117 18.36 -2.56 45.23
N GLY A 118 18.88 -1.47 44.70
CA GLY A 118 20.28 -1.09 44.90
C GLY A 118 20.97 -0.68 43.60
N VAL A 119 22.28 -0.58 43.64
CA VAL A 119 23.12 -0.23 42.50
C VAL A 119 23.56 -1.51 41.79
N HIS A 120 23.30 -1.60 40.50
CA HIS A 120 23.69 -2.71 39.64
C HIS A 120 24.62 -2.24 38.54
N ARG A 121 25.61 -3.06 38.19
CA ARG A 121 26.55 -2.82 37.10
C ARG A 121 26.24 -3.71 35.92
N PHE A 122 25.80 -3.10 34.82
CA PHE A 122 25.60 -3.77 33.54
C PHE A 122 26.82 -3.55 32.65
N GLU A 123 27.25 -4.61 31.96
CA GLU A 123 28.32 -4.54 30.98
C GLU A 123 27.89 -5.28 29.72
N LEU A 124 27.96 -4.59 28.59
CA LEU A 124 27.63 -5.11 27.27
C LEU A 124 28.81 -4.91 26.32
N SER A 125 29.37 -6.02 25.81
CA SER A 125 30.43 -5.98 24.79
C SER A 125 29.90 -6.49 23.45
N TYR A 126 30.17 -5.76 22.38
CA TYR A 126 29.73 -6.10 21.03
C TYR A 126 30.72 -5.62 19.96
N VAL A 127 30.60 -6.17 18.77
CA VAL A 127 31.31 -5.71 17.57
C VAL A 127 30.31 -5.13 16.59
N THR A 128 30.67 -3.98 15.99
CA THR A 128 29.93 -3.39 14.89
C THR A 128 30.87 -3.06 13.75
N SER A 129 30.35 -2.98 12.52
CA SER A 129 31.16 -2.69 11.32
C SER A 129 30.49 -1.62 10.45
N ARG A 130 31.24 -1.05 9.51
CA ARG A 130 30.76 -0.02 8.58
C ARG A 130 30.31 1.27 9.28
N GLN A 131 30.98 1.62 10.38
CA GLN A 131 30.70 2.83 11.18
C GLN A 131 31.72 3.96 10.91
N VAL A 132 32.84 3.66 10.26
CA VAL A 132 33.90 4.64 9.96
C VAL A 132 33.58 5.34 8.63
N GLY A 133 33.62 6.66 8.66
CA GLY A 133 33.55 7.52 7.48
C GLY A 133 34.94 7.66 6.82
N PHE A 134 35.01 7.46 5.51
CA PHE A 134 36.24 7.63 4.72
C PHE A 134 36.12 8.91 3.88
N PHE A 135 36.76 9.99 4.33
CA PHE A 135 36.81 11.28 3.63
C PHE A 135 38.03 11.38 2.72
N ALA A 136 38.18 12.47 1.98
CA ALA A 136 39.30 12.63 1.03
C ALA A 136 40.67 12.76 1.70
N ASP A 137 40.73 13.42 2.84
CA ASP A 137 41.93 13.82 3.59
C ASP A 137 42.11 13.09 4.93
N HIS A 138 41.05 12.53 5.52
CA HIS A 138 41.04 11.85 6.79
C HIS A 138 40.02 10.71 6.84
N ASP A 139 40.10 9.88 7.85
CA ASP A 139 39.06 8.94 8.24
C ASP A 139 38.50 9.36 9.60
N GLU A 140 37.19 9.17 9.81
CA GLU A 140 36.50 9.68 10.99
C GLU A 140 35.53 8.65 11.57
N LEU A 141 35.48 8.58 12.90
CA LEU A 141 34.42 7.93 13.64
C LEU A 141 33.49 8.99 14.21
N ASN A 142 32.24 9.02 13.77
CA ASN A 142 31.16 9.78 14.39
C ASN A 142 30.30 8.80 15.19
N TRP A 143 30.35 8.92 16.53
CA TRP A 143 29.78 7.91 17.42
C TRP A 143 28.82 8.50 18.45
N ASN A 144 27.56 8.06 18.41
CA ASN A 144 26.61 8.34 19.48
C ASN A 144 26.83 7.36 20.62
N VAL A 145 27.50 7.83 21.68
CA VAL A 145 27.97 7.00 22.80
C VAL A 145 26.82 6.41 23.59
N THR A 146 25.87 7.25 24.02
CA THR A 146 24.81 6.85 24.93
C THR A 146 23.54 6.40 24.23
N GLY A 147 23.27 6.90 23.01
CA GLY A 147 21.95 6.85 22.43
C GLY A 147 20.97 7.83 23.10
N SER A 148 19.88 8.15 22.44
CA SER A 148 18.86 9.11 22.92
C SER A 148 17.61 8.45 23.51
N GLY A 149 17.62 7.13 23.69
CA GLY A 149 16.44 6.36 24.15
C GLY A 149 16.24 6.30 25.67
N TRP A 150 17.05 6.99 26.44
CA TRP A 150 16.98 6.95 27.91
C TRP A 150 15.84 7.82 28.43
N ILE A 151 14.96 7.23 29.25
CA ILE A 151 13.84 7.92 29.92
C ILE A 151 14.20 8.45 31.30
N LEU A 152 15.40 8.13 31.80
CA LEU A 152 15.98 8.59 33.03
C LEU A 152 17.25 9.41 32.74
N PRO A 153 17.62 10.34 33.63
CA PRO A 153 18.83 11.13 33.44
C PRO A 153 20.07 10.23 33.57
N LEU A 154 21.14 10.59 32.84
CA LEU A 154 22.46 10.03 32.99
C LEU A 154 23.30 11.02 33.82
N GLU A 155 23.66 10.68 35.06
CA GLU A 155 24.34 11.59 35.98
C GLU A 155 25.77 11.90 35.50
N HIS A 156 26.50 10.88 35.04
CA HIS A 156 27.87 11.01 34.53
C HIS A 156 28.07 10.14 33.28
N VAL A 157 28.58 10.70 32.20
CA VAL A 157 28.90 9.98 30.98
C VAL A 157 30.37 10.13 30.63
N ARG A 158 31.03 9.01 30.33
CA ARG A 158 32.41 8.92 29.89
C ARG A 158 32.50 8.14 28.60
N ALA A 159 33.17 8.68 27.59
CA ALA A 159 33.49 7.99 26.34
C ALA A 159 35.02 7.84 26.24
N VAL A 160 35.47 6.62 26.00
CA VAL A 160 36.89 6.28 25.78
C VAL A 160 37.03 5.76 24.35
N ILE A 161 37.69 6.54 23.50
CA ILE A 161 37.87 6.21 22.09
C ILE A 161 39.33 5.86 21.86
N GLU A 162 39.59 4.65 21.37
CA GLU A 162 40.92 4.18 20.93
C GLU A 162 40.96 4.14 19.41
N PRO A 163 41.41 5.22 18.71
CA PRO A 163 41.56 5.24 17.26
C PRO A 163 42.75 4.38 16.81
N PRO A 164 42.86 4.05 15.52
CA PRO A 164 43.93 3.19 14.99
C PRO A 164 45.30 3.86 14.96
N GLY A 165 45.38 5.17 15.21
CA GLY A 165 46.61 5.95 15.20
C GLY A 165 46.45 7.33 15.82
N GLU A 166 47.30 8.26 15.41
CA GLU A 166 47.32 9.63 15.95
C GLU A 166 46.00 10.38 15.61
N VAL A 167 45.50 11.16 16.58
CA VAL A 167 44.25 11.91 16.44
C VAL A 167 44.51 13.26 15.78
N LEU A 168 43.79 13.58 14.73
CA LEU A 168 43.83 14.88 14.06
C LEU A 168 42.90 15.88 14.76
N GLU A 169 41.61 15.59 14.74
CA GLU A 169 40.57 16.45 15.28
C GLU A 169 39.56 15.68 16.13
N THR A 170 38.97 16.37 17.07
CA THR A 170 37.95 15.82 17.95
C THR A 170 36.84 16.83 18.16
N VAL A 171 35.60 16.37 18.21
CA VAL A 171 34.43 17.16 18.57
C VAL A 171 33.52 16.33 19.48
N ALA A 172 32.89 16.99 20.44
CA ALA A 172 31.86 16.39 21.27
C ALA A 172 30.60 17.27 21.29
N TRP A 173 29.46 16.62 21.15
CA TRP A 173 28.15 17.27 21.26
C TRP A 173 27.32 16.60 22.35
N THR A 174 26.60 17.44 23.12
CA THR A 174 25.67 17.00 24.16
C THR A 174 24.28 17.57 23.91
N GLY A 175 23.24 16.91 24.40
CA GLY A 175 21.86 17.35 24.29
C GLY A 175 20.99 16.44 23.41
N PRO A 176 19.78 16.91 23.04
CA PRO A 176 18.89 16.16 22.16
C PRO A 176 19.47 15.99 20.77
N PRO A 177 19.00 15.01 19.98
CA PRO A 177 19.48 14.81 18.61
C PRO A 177 19.46 16.09 17.78
N GLY A 178 20.61 16.40 17.14
CA GLY A 178 20.81 17.65 16.38
C GLY A 178 21.31 18.84 17.19
N SER A 179 21.48 18.71 18.51
CA SER A 179 22.12 19.75 19.35
C SER A 179 23.58 19.96 18.94
N ARG A 180 24.05 21.21 19.07
CA ARG A 180 25.45 21.61 18.91
C ARG A 180 26.09 22.05 20.23
N GLU A 181 25.40 21.86 21.36
CA GLU A 181 25.95 22.10 22.68
C GLU A 181 27.12 21.15 22.94
N SER A 182 28.19 21.64 23.60
CA SER A 182 29.37 20.85 23.97
C SER A 182 29.61 20.95 25.47
N ALA A 183 28.78 20.28 26.28
CA ALA A 183 28.98 20.20 27.72
C ALA A 183 29.81 18.95 28.07
N ALA A 184 30.96 18.81 27.43
CA ALA A 184 31.93 17.74 27.69
C ALA A 184 33.34 18.32 27.79
N ARG A 185 34.18 17.63 28.56
CA ARG A 185 35.64 17.88 28.65
C ARG A 185 36.36 16.77 27.92
N GLU A 186 37.42 17.13 27.21
CA GLU A 186 38.30 16.19 26.52
C GLU A 186 39.61 16.02 27.29
N PHE A 187 40.07 14.77 27.36
CA PHE A 187 41.38 14.39 27.85
C PHE A 187 42.06 13.49 26.85
N ARG A 188 43.34 13.60 26.69
CA ARG A 188 44.14 12.72 25.85
C ARG A 188 45.17 11.97 26.69
N GLU A 189 45.15 10.65 26.61
CA GLU A 189 46.10 9.76 27.26
C GLU A 189 46.70 8.83 26.20
N ASN A 190 47.98 9.04 25.87
CA ASN A 190 48.67 8.32 24.80
C ASN A 190 47.92 8.47 23.46
N HIS A 191 47.37 7.36 22.90
CA HIS A 191 46.57 7.35 21.68
C HIS A 191 45.03 7.31 21.94
N THR A 192 44.62 7.45 23.19
CA THR A 192 43.22 7.37 23.60
C THR A 192 42.66 8.77 23.83
N VAL A 193 41.45 9.01 23.35
CA VAL A 193 40.69 10.24 23.63
C VAL A 193 39.57 9.91 24.59
N ILE A 194 39.46 10.70 25.65
CA ILE A 194 38.46 10.53 26.71
C ILE A 194 37.61 11.78 26.74
N PHE A 195 36.29 11.59 26.64
CA PHE A 195 35.31 12.66 26.80
C PHE A 195 34.49 12.39 28.07
N GLU A 196 34.32 13.42 28.91
CA GLU A 196 33.50 13.34 30.12
C GLU A 196 32.50 14.49 30.13
N THR A 197 31.22 14.18 30.39
CA THR A 197 30.21 15.22 30.50
C THR A 197 30.44 16.09 31.72
N THR A 198 30.23 17.41 31.57
CA THR A 198 30.37 18.40 32.66
C THR A 198 29.07 18.63 33.41
N ARG A 199 27.96 18.11 32.90
CA ARG A 199 26.64 18.09 33.54
C ARG A 199 25.96 16.74 33.31
N ALA A 200 24.95 16.46 34.10
CA ALA A 200 24.05 15.36 33.82
C ALA A 200 23.30 15.59 32.50
N LEU A 201 23.07 14.52 31.75
CA LEU A 201 22.21 14.52 30.56
C LEU A 201 20.78 14.24 30.97
N ALA A 202 19.87 15.09 30.52
CA ALA A 202 18.44 14.92 30.75
C ALA A 202 17.86 13.74 29.94
N PRO A 203 16.66 13.22 30.26
CA PRO A 203 16.01 12.19 29.45
C PRO A 203 15.92 12.60 27.98
N GLY A 204 16.32 11.72 27.07
CA GLY A 204 16.35 11.97 25.62
C GLY A 204 17.60 12.71 25.12
N GLU A 205 18.47 13.22 26.00
CA GLU A 205 19.77 13.78 25.62
C GLU A 205 20.82 12.67 25.42
N ASN A 206 21.85 12.96 24.64
CA ASN A 206 22.94 12.04 24.33
C ASN A 206 24.31 12.75 24.37
N LEU A 207 25.38 11.95 24.40
CA LEU A 207 26.74 12.35 24.08
C LEU A 207 27.10 11.74 22.71
N THR A 208 27.42 12.59 21.74
CA THR A 208 27.97 12.18 20.44
C THR A 208 29.39 12.71 20.33
N VAL A 209 30.31 11.89 19.86
CA VAL A 209 31.71 12.26 19.66
C VAL A 209 32.15 11.99 18.23
N ALA A 210 32.94 12.91 17.66
CA ALA A 210 33.66 12.68 16.42
C ALA A 210 35.16 12.68 16.69
N VAL A 211 35.86 11.70 16.13
CA VAL A 211 37.32 11.56 16.24
C VAL A 211 37.86 11.23 14.86
N SER A 212 38.80 12.03 14.36
CA SER A 212 39.43 11.82 13.07
C SER A 212 40.91 11.45 13.19
N TRP A 213 41.41 10.76 12.21
CA TRP A 213 42.81 10.32 12.10
C TRP A 213 43.29 10.28 10.65
N PRO A 214 44.61 10.23 10.40
CA PRO A 214 45.18 10.20 9.05
C PRO A 214 44.74 8.98 8.25
N LYS A 215 44.58 9.15 6.96
CA LYS A 215 44.28 8.06 6.02
C LYS A 215 45.38 7.00 5.95
N GLY A 216 44.97 5.81 5.50
CA GLY A 216 45.91 4.70 5.24
C GLY A 216 46.16 3.80 6.45
N LEU A 217 45.59 4.08 7.60
CA LEU A 217 45.70 3.23 8.81
C LEU A 217 44.80 1.99 8.74
N MET A 218 43.77 2.04 7.90
CA MET A 218 42.88 0.92 7.62
C MET A 218 42.49 0.85 6.13
N PRO A 219 42.10 -0.32 5.62
CA PRO A 219 41.72 -0.46 4.21
C PRO A 219 40.38 0.27 3.94
N GLU A 220 40.41 1.20 2.99
CA GLU A 220 39.16 1.79 2.50
C GLU A 220 38.37 0.74 1.70
N PRO A 221 37.02 0.67 1.87
CA PRO A 221 36.19 -0.25 1.10
C PRO A 221 36.33 0.00 -0.40
N THR A 222 36.67 -1.04 -1.15
CA THR A 222 36.77 -0.97 -2.61
C THR A 222 35.44 -0.69 -3.27
N VAL A 223 35.45 -0.28 -4.54
CA VAL A 223 34.21 -0.10 -5.32
C VAL A 223 33.39 -1.39 -5.35
N GLN A 224 34.06 -2.55 -5.39
CA GLN A 224 33.41 -3.85 -5.36
C GLN A 224 32.75 -4.12 -3.98
N ASP A 225 33.39 -3.73 -2.87
CA ASP A 225 32.83 -3.88 -1.52
C ASP A 225 31.63 -2.96 -1.32
N LYS A 226 31.73 -1.71 -1.79
CA LYS A 226 30.63 -0.74 -1.78
C LYS A 226 29.42 -1.26 -2.60
N ALA A 227 29.69 -1.77 -3.82
CA ALA A 227 28.66 -2.36 -4.67
C ALA A 227 28.05 -3.62 -4.04
N ARG A 228 28.88 -4.55 -3.54
CA ARG A 228 28.40 -5.77 -2.86
C ARG A 228 27.54 -5.43 -1.65
N GLY A 229 27.95 -4.43 -0.86
CA GLY A 229 27.16 -3.91 0.26
C GLY A 229 25.82 -3.35 -0.21
N LEU A 230 25.81 -2.46 -1.21
CA LEU A 230 24.58 -1.86 -1.76
C LEU A 230 23.59 -2.94 -2.28
N PHE A 231 24.10 -3.89 -3.08
CA PHE A 231 23.27 -4.99 -3.60
C PHE A 231 22.78 -5.92 -2.49
N GLY A 232 23.63 -6.26 -1.52
CA GLY A 232 23.25 -7.14 -0.39
C GLY A 232 22.21 -6.50 0.52
N ASP A 233 22.42 -5.24 0.90
CA ASP A 233 21.54 -4.53 1.81
C ASP A 233 20.17 -4.23 1.18
N ASN A 234 20.09 -4.08 -0.15
CA ASN A 234 18.87 -3.77 -0.89
C ASN A 234 18.35 -4.95 -1.73
N ALA A 235 18.83 -6.16 -1.50
CA ALA A 235 18.46 -7.35 -2.27
C ALA A 235 16.93 -7.56 -2.37
N PRO A 236 16.11 -7.39 -1.33
CA PRO A 236 14.66 -7.54 -1.46
C PRO A 236 14.04 -6.59 -2.49
N ALA A 237 14.44 -5.31 -2.47
CA ALA A 237 13.94 -4.30 -3.41
C ALA A 237 14.42 -4.58 -4.85
N LEU A 238 15.68 -4.99 -5.02
CA LEU A 238 16.25 -5.32 -6.34
C LEU A 238 15.61 -6.57 -6.95
N ILE A 239 15.33 -7.61 -6.14
CA ILE A 239 14.64 -8.81 -6.58
C ILE A 239 13.19 -8.46 -6.95
N ALA A 240 12.51 -7.62 -6.16
CA ALA A 240 11.17 -7.13 -6.49
C ALA A 240 11.14 -6.35 -7.81
N LEU A 241 12.14 -5.49 -8.04
CA LEU A 241 12.26 -4.72 -9.28
C LEU A 241 12.52 -5.64 -10.49
N ALA A 242 13.44 -6.55 -10.38
CA ALA A 242 13.73 -7.52 -11.44
C ALA A 242 12.51 -8.39 -11.75
N GLY A 243 11.82 -8.85 -10.71
CA GLY A 243 10.57 -9.62 -10.83
C GLY A 243 9.47 -8.79 -11.50
N PHE A 244 9.28 -7.53 -11.08
CA PHE A 244 8.31 -6.63 -11.70
C PHE A 244 8.58 -6.42 -13.19
N VAL A 245 9.85 -6.15 -13.57
CA VAL A 245 10.25 -5.97 -14.97
C VAL A 245 10.00 -7.23 -15.77
N ALA A 246 10.34 -8.41 -15.24
CA ALA A 246 10.11 -9.69 -15.91
C ALA A 246 8.62 -9.97 -16.12
N VAL A 247 7.78 -9.74 -15.10
CA VAL A 247 6.32 -9.89 -15.17
C VAL A 247 5.70 -8.88 -16.14
N PHE A 248 6.17 -7.63 -16.11
CA PHE A 248 5.73 -6.61 -17.05
C PHE A 248 6.04 -7.00 -18.49
N ALA A 249 7.28 -7.43 -18.76
CA ALA A 249 7.71 -7.90 -20.08
C ALA A 249 6.85 -9.10 -20.55
N TYR A 250 6.61 -10.06 -19.65
CA TYR A 250 5.74 -11.20 -19.93
C TYR A 250 4.33 -10.74 -20.34
N TYR A 251 3.71 -9.86 -19.56
CA TYR A 251 2.37 -9.38 -19.87
C TYR A 251 2.32 -8.55 -21.16
N MET A 252 3.34 -7.76 -21.45
CA MET A 252 3.46 -7.03 -22.73
C MET A 252 3.53 -8.00 -23.92
N ILE A 253 4.33 -9.05 -23.81
CA ILE A 253 4.40 -10.11 -24.84
C ILE A 253 3.05 -10.83 -24.96
N ALA A 254 2.47 -11.25 -23.86
CA ALA A 254 1.15 -11.90 -23.87
C ALA A 254 0.08 -11.00 -24.53
N TRP A 255 0.06 -9.71 -24.18
CA TRP A 255 -0.87 -8.75 -24.78
C TRP A 255 -0.65 -8.59 -26.27
N THR A 256 0.59 -8.50 -26.76
CA THR A 256 0.88 -8.40 -28.20
C THR A 256 0.47 -9.65 -28.97
N LEU A 257 0.55 -10.83 -28.35
CA LEU A 257 0.23 -12.12 -28.99
C LEU A 257 -1.28 -12.43 -28.98
N VAL A 258 -1.95 -12.19 -27.86
CA VAL A 258 -3.33 -12.66 -27.65
C VAL A 258 -4.30 -11.60 -27.14
N GLY A 259 -3.83 -10.44 -26.69
CA GLY A 259 -4.65 -9.39 -26.11
C GLY A 259 -4.97 -8.24 -27.06
N ARG A 260 -4.35 -8.16 -28.24
CA ARG A 260 -4.63 -7.12 -29.21
C ARG A 260 -5.90 -7.43 -30.00
N ASP A 261 -6.75 -6.42 -30.14
CA ASP A 261 -7.92 -6.52 -31.00
C ASP A 261 -7.52 -6.75 -32.45
N PRO A 262 -8.19 -7.64 -33.17
CA PRO A 262 -8.02 -7.78 -34.62
C PRO A 262 -8.36 -6.46 -35.34
N ALA A 263 -7.73 -6.23 -36.48
CA ALA A 263 -7.99 -5.05 -37.30
C ALA A 263 -9.48 -4.91 -37.59
N ARG A 264 -9.98 -3.66 -37.54
CA ARG A 264 -11.36 -3.34 -37.89
C ARG A 264 -11.58 -3.59 -39.36
N GLY A 265 -12.72 -4.23 -39.69
CA GLY A 265 -13.22 -4.35 -41.06
C GLY A 265 -13.97 -3.08 -41.50
N PRO A 266 -14.39 -3.03 -42.76
CA PRO A 266 -15.30 -1.97 -43.25
C PRO A 266 -16.65 -2.07 -42.52
N VAL A 267 -17.07 -0.97 -41.90
CA VAL A 267 -18.39 -0.87 -41.25
C VAL A 267 -19.41 -0.51 -42.32
N ILE A 268 -20.29 -1.45 -42.68
CA ILE A 268 -21.35 -1.25 -43.66
C ILE A 268 -22.66 -1.03 -42.91
N PRO A 269 -23.41 0.06 -43.15
CA PRO A 269 -24.71 0.26 -42.53
C PRO A 269 -25.65 -0.93 -42.80
N LEU A 270 -26.21 -1.50 -41.73
CA LEU A 270 -27.16 -2.61 -41.79
C LEU A 270 -28.53 -2.10 -41.35
N PHE A 271 -29.56 -2.47 -42.11
CA PHE A 271 -30.96 -2.06 -41.85
C PHE A 271 -31.71 -3.06 -40.96
N GLU A 272 -31.11 -4.21 -40.71
CA GLU A 272 -31.63 -5.27 -39.85
C GLU A 272 -30.59 -5.72 -38.81
N PRO A 273 -31.01 -6.21 -37.63
CA PRO A 273 -30.10 -6.77 -36.64
C PRO A 273 -29.27 -7.91 -37.23
N PRO A 274 -28.01 -8.09 -36.79
CA PRO A 274 -27.21 -9.22 -37.24
C PRO A 274 -27.89 -10.55 -36.92
N ASP A 275 -28.03 -11.43 -37.96
CA ASP A 275 -28.71 -12.71 -37.85
C ASP A 275 -28.16 -13.60 -36.70
N GLY A 276 -29.07 -14.25 -35.99
CA GLY A 276 -28.75 -15.21 -34.91
C GLY A 276 -28.31 -14.59 -33.62
N LEU A 277 -28.25 -13.26 -33.49
CA LEU A 277 -27.88 -12.58 -32.24
C LEU A 277 -29.11 -12.00 -31.53
N SER A 278 -29.24 -12.29 -30.25
CA SER A 278 -30.18 -11.60 -29.37
C SER A 278 -29.65 -10.21 -28.96
N ALA A 279 -30.51 -9.35 -28.43
CA ALA A 279 -30.10 -8.05 -27.90
C ALA A 279 -29.07 -8.18 -26.78
N ALA A 280 -29.21 -9.19 -25.89
CA ALA A 280 -28.25 -9.50 -24.84
C ALA A 280 -26.92 -10.02 -25.41
N ALA A 281 -26.95 -10.80 -26.49
CA ALA A 281 -25.76 -11.26 -27.20
C ALA A 281 -24.98 -10.10 -27.84
N CYS A 282 -25.68 -9.16 -28.49
CA CYS A 282 -25.06 -7.95 -29.03
C CYS A 282 -24.36 -7.12 -27.96
N ARG A 283 -25.03 -6.89 -26.82
CA ARG A 283 -24.41 -6.16 -25.69
C ARG A 283 -23.22 -6.89 -25.11
N ARG A 284 -23.31 -8.21 -24.91
CA ARG A 284 -22.19 -9.03 -24.42
C ARG A 284 -20.97 -8.91 -25.32
N LEU A 285 -21.17 -8.95 -26.63
CA LEU A 285 -20.10 -8.77 -27.62
C LEU A 285 -19.49 -7.37 -27.54
N TRP A 286 -20.33 -6.35 -27.48
CA TRP A 286 -19.87 -4.96 -27.40
C TRP A 286 -19.06 -4.64 -26.15
N LYS A 287 -19.47 -5.15 -24.99
CA LYS A 287 -18.80 -4.91 -23.68
C LYS A 287 -17.79 -6.02 -23.33
N LEU A 288 -17.57 -7.02 -24.18
CA LEU A 288 -16.72 -8.20 -23.93
C LEU A 288 -17.06 -8.89 -22.61
N GLY A 289 -18.31 -8.83 -22.19
CA GLY A 289 -18.81 -9.39 -20.94
C GLY A 289 -20.31 -9.22 -20.77
N CYS A 290 -20.88 -9.90 -19.78
CA CYS A 290 -22.30 -9.81 -19.46
C CYS A 290 -22.49 -8.96 -18.19
N ASP A 291 -23.12 -7.81 -18.32
CA ASP A 291 -23.49 -6.90 -17.24
C ASP A 291 -25.00 -6.98 -16.92
N ARG A 292 -25.46 -6.16 -15.96
CA ARG A 292 -26.89 -6.11 -15.59
C ARG A 292 -27.78 -5.67 -16.76
N ALA A 293 -27.27 -4.83 -17.64
CA ALA A 293 -28.02 -4.35 -18.79
C ALA A 293 -28.18 -5.44 -19.86
N CYS A 294 -27.38 -6.52 -19.86
CA CYS A 294 -27.67 -7.70 -20.70
C CYS A 294 -29.01 -8.34 -20.31
N LEU A 295 -29.30 -8.45 -19.00
CA LEU A 295 -30.59 -8.99 -18.55
C LEU A 295 -31.75 -8.06 -18.94
N ALA A 296 -31.57 -6.74 -18.78
CA ALA A 296 -32.56 -5.77 -19.22
C ALA A 296 -32.81 -5.84 -20.71
N ALA A 297 -31.76 -5.95 -21.53
CA ALA A 297 -31.88 -6.13 -22.98
C ALA A 297 -32.65 -7.39 -23.35
N ALA A 298 -32.40 -8.51 -22.64
CA ALA A 298 -33.13 -9.76 -22.83
C ALA A 298 -34.63 -9.60 -22.49
N VAL A 299 -34.94 -8.95 -21.35
CA VAL A 299 -36.34 -8.73 -20.92
C VAL A 299 -37.10 -7.82 -21.92
N LEU A 300 -36.47 -6.73 -22.37
CA LEU A 300 -37.06 -5.84 -23.37
C LEU A 300 -37.27 -6.54 -24.74
N SER A 301 -36.30 -7.36 -25.14
CA SER A 301 -36.45 -8.16 -26.38
C SER A 301 -37.58 -9.18 -26.25
N LEU A 302 -37.74 -9.81 -25.08
CA LEU A 302 -38.87 -10.72 -24.83
C LEU A 302 -40.22 -9.99 -24.85
N ALA A 303 -40.27 -8.74 -24.36
CA ALA A 303 -41.47 -7.91 -24.42
C ALA A 303 -41.80 -7.52 -25.85
N ALA A 304 -40.80 -7.08 -26.63
CA ALA A 304 -40.96 -6.75 -28.08
C ALA A 304 -41.46 -7.97 -28.88
N LYS A 305 -41.03 -9.17 -28.53
CA LYS A 305 -41.48 -10.45 -29.15
C LYS A 305 -42.81 -10.96 -28.56
N LYS A 306 -43.47 -10.20 -27.72
CA LYS A 306 -44.73 -10.54 -27.05
C LYS A 306 -44.69 -11.81 -26.20
N ALA A 307 -43.52 -12.27 -25.78
CA ALA A 307 -43.37 -13.41 -24.89
C ALA A 307 -43.72 -13.05 -23.43
N LEU A 308 -43.59 -11.77 -23.07
CA LEU A 308 -44.04 -11.19 -21.80
C LEU A 308 -44.57 -9.76 -22.04
N THR A 309 -45.28 -9.22 -21.07
CA THR A 309 -45.70 -7.82 -21.04
C THR A 309 -45.10 -7.12 -19.81
N ILE A 310 -44.72 -5.84 -19.99
CA ILE A 310 -44.20 -4.97 -18.94
C ILE A 310 -45.28 -3.94 -18.65
N SER A 311 -45.79 -3.89 -17.42
CA SER A 311 -46.82 -2.96 -16.99
C SER A 311 -46.47 -2.33 -15.66
N GLY A 312 -46.94 -1.10 -15.41
CA GLY A 312 -46.73 -0.38 -14.16
C GLY A 312 -46.45 1.10 -14.37
N LYS A 313 -46.66 1.90 -13.32
CA LYS A 313 -46.27 3.33 -13.24
C LYS A 313 -45.22 3.56 -12.16
N ASP A 314 -45.49 3.06 -10.97
CA ASP A 314 -44.58 3.19 -9.81
C ASP A 314 -43.87 1.88 -9.48
N HIS A 315 -44.50 0.74 -9.84
CA HIS A 315 -43.96 -0.60 -9.70
C HIS A 315 -44.08 -1.35 -11.02
N TRP A 316 -42.96 -1.81 -11.55
CA TRP A 316 -42.93 -2.54 -12.81
C TRP A 316 -43.25 -4.01 -12.56
N THR A 317 -44.23 -4.51 -13.30
CA THR A 317 -44.68 -5.90 -13.26
C THR A 317 -44.43 -6.56 -14.61
N LEU A 318 -43.73 -7.68 -14.60
CA LEU A 318 -43.56 -8.56 -15.75
C LEU A 318 -44.65 -9.62 -15.72
N THR A 319 -45.40 -9.79 -16.78
CA THR A 319 -46.44 -10.83 -16.88
C THR A 319 -46.15 -11.69 -18.11
N ALA A 320 -46.09 -13.02 -17.90
CA ALA A 320 -45.90 -13.96 -19.01
C ALA A 320 -47.14 -13.99 -19.87
N SER A 321 -46.96 -13.93 -21.20
CA SER A 321 -48.11 -13.97 -22.17
C SER A 321 -48.72 -15.36 -22.33
N GLY A 322 -48.09 -16.41 -21.77
CA GLY A 322 -48.50 -17.81 -21.94
C GLY A 322 -48.16 -18.41 -23.29
N GLN A 323 -47.78 -17.60 -24.26
CA GLN A 323 -47.35 -18.07 -25.60
C GLN A 323 -45.86 -17.84 -25.77
N VAL A 324 -45.09 -18.93 -25.91
CA VAL A 324 -43.66 -18.84 -26.18
C VAL A 324 -43.44 -18.87 -27.69
N PRO A 325 -42.87 -17.81 -28.31
CA PRO A 325 -42.56 -17.82 -29.73
C PRO A 325 -41.62 -18.99 -30.09
N GLU A 326 -41.91 -19.68 -31.20
CA GLU A 326 -41.11 -20.86 -31.62
C GLU A 326 -39.64 -20.52 -31.89
N ASN A 327 -39.36 -19.33 -32.44
CA ASN A 327 -38.01 -18.87 -32.82
C ASN A 327 -37.32 -18.03 -31.75
N LEU A 328 -37.52 -18.35 -30.47
CA LEU A 328 -36.85 -17.63 -29.38
C LEU A 328 -35.39 -18.07 -29.25
N PRO A 329 -34.41 -17.15 -29.25
CA PRO A 329 -32.99 -17.48 -29.00
C PRO A 329 -32.81 -18.23 -27.70
N PRO A 330 -31.82 -19.12 -27.61
CA PRO A 330 -31.61 -19.96 -26.42
C PRO A 330 -31.39 -19.17 -25.12
N ASP A 331 -30.73 -18.04 -25.17
CA ASP A 331 -30.46 -17.13 -24.07
C ASP A 331 -31.73 -16.43 -23.56
N GLU A 332 -32.58 -15.95 -24.47
CA GLU A 332 -33.89 -15.36 -24.15
C GLU A 332 -34.84 -16.43 -23.56
N ARG A 333 -34.83 -17.63 -24.15
CA ARG A 333 -35.60 -18.76 -23.61
C ARG A 333 -35.15 -19.13 -22.20
N ALA A 334 -33.84 -19.14 -21.92
CA ALA A 334 -33.30 -19.40 -20.60
C ALA A 334 -33.76 -18.35 -19.57
N VAL A 335 -33.83 -17.07 -19.95
CA VAL A 335 -34.34 -15.99 -19.11
C VAL A 335 -35.83 -16.17 -18.83
N LEU A 336 -36.63 -16.37 -19.87
CA LEU A 336 -38.09 -16.55 -19.75
C LEU A 336 -38.44 -17.72 -18.82
N THR A 337 -37.78 -18.89 -18.99
CA THR A 337 -37.99 -20.07 -18.14
C THR A 337 -37.60 -19.83 -16.69
N ARG A 338 -36.61 -18.98 -16.41
CA ARG A 338 -36.20 -18.65 -15.05
C ARG A 338 -37.10 -17.64 -14.39
N LEU A 339 -37.59 -16.65 -15.15
CA LEU A 339 -38.56 -15.68 -14.64
C LEU A 339 -39.92 -16.32 -14.37
N PHE A 340 -40.35 -17.22 -15.26
CA PHE A 340 -41.65 -17.89 -15.24
C PHE A 340 -41.52 -19.42 -15.39
N PRO A 341 -41.14 -20.14 -14.32
CA PRO A 341 -40.93 -21.61 -14.39
C PRO A 341 -42.16 -22.39 -14.79
N LEU A 342 -43.35 -21.88 -14.51
CA LEU A 342 -44.64 -22.52 -14.85
C LEU A 342 -45.22 -22.01 -16.22
N GLY A 343 -44.46 -21.20 -16.94
CA GLY A 343 -44.91 -20.63 -18.22
C GLY A 343 -45.96 -19.54 -18.11
N SER A 344 -46.46 -19.26 -16.92
CA SER A 344 -47.48 -18.25 -16.63
C SER A 344 -47.23 -17.57 -15.31
N GLY A 345 -47.79 -16.39 -15.08
CA GLY A 345 -47.68 -15.64 -13.83
C GLY A 345 -47.23 -14.20 -14.02
N SER A 346 -47.20 -13.48 -12.91
CA SER A 346 -46.72 -12.11 -12.82
C SER A 346 -45.61 -11.99 -11.81
N LEU A 347 -44.64 -11.14 -12.08
CA LEU A 347 -43.47 -10.88 -11.25
C LEU A 347 -43.29 -9.38 -11.08
N GLU A 348 -43.32 -8.89 -9.84
CA GLU A 348 -43.06 -7.49 -9.54
C GLU A 348 -41.56 -7.23 -9.45
N LEU A 349 -41.08 -6.25 -10.23
CA LEU A 349 -39.70 -5.75 -10.16
C LEU A 349 -39.61 -4.74 -9.01
N GLY A 350 -38.55 -4.80 -8.22
CA GLY A 350 -38.39 -3.96 -7.02
C GLY A 350 -38.45 -4.75 -5.72
N SER A 351 -39.12 -5.90 -5.71
CA SER A 351 -39.07 -6.85 -4.59
C SER A 351 -37.91 -7.85 -4.78
N PRO A 352 -37.23 -8.27 -3.72
CA PRO A 352 -36.15 -9.27 -3.79
C PRO A 352 -36.70 -10.61 -4.31
N SER A 353 -36.69 -10.82 -5.62
CA SER A 353 -37.15 -12.06 -6.25
C SER A 353 -35.99 -13.02 -6.53
N LYS A 354 -36.16 -14.29 -6.13
CA LYS A 354 -35.22 -15.36 -6.48
C LYS A 354 -35.18 -15.56 -8.00
N ALA A 355 -36.32 -15.42 -8.70
CA ALA A 355 -36.42 -15.58 -10.14
C ALA A 355 -35.52 -14.58 -10.89
N VAL A 356 -35.58 -13.29 -10.53
CA VAL A 356 -34.73 -12.23 -11.12
C VAL A 356 -33.26 -12.47 -10.82
N ARG A 357 -32.92 -12.84 -9.57
CA ARG A 357 -31.54 -13.14 -9.17
C ARG A 357 -30.95 -14.32 -9.94
N ASP A 358 -31.74 -15.35 -10.19
CA ASP A 358 -31.28 -16.57 -10.87
C ASP A 358 -31.31 -16.43 -12.41
N ALA A 359 -32.07 -15.47 -12.95
CA ALA A 359 -32.16 -15.19 -14.40
C ALA A 359 -30.83 -14.66 -14.98
N GLY A 360 -30.11 -13.79 -14.27
CA GLY A 360 -28.82 -13.27 -14.73
C GLY A 360 -27.75 -14.36 -14.95
N PRO A 361 -27.48 -15.24 -13.99
CA PRO A 361 -26.60 -16.38 -14.18
C PRO A 361 -27.05 -17.36 -15.26
N ALA A 362 -28.37 -17.54 -15.46
CA ALA A 362 -28.91 -18.39 -16.52
C ALA A 362 -28.65 -17.79 -17.91
N LEU A 363 -28.88 -16.46 -18.05
CA LEU A 363 -28.54 -15.70 -19.24
C LEU A 363 -27.06 -15.82 -19.59
N SER A 364 -26.17 -15.58 -18.60
CA SER A 364 -24.73 -15.65 -18.82
C SER A 364 -24.30 -17.02 -19.35
N ARG A 365 -24.79 -18.11 -18.74
CA ARG A 365 -24.49 -19.48 -19.18
C ARG A 365 -25.02 -19.77 -20.59
N ALA A 366 -26.23 -19.33 -20.89
CA ALA A 366 -26.81 -19.54 -22.22
C ALA A 366 -26.04 -18.76 -23.30
N LEU A 367 -25.62 -17.52 -23.00
CA LEU A 367 -24.77 -16.72 -23.87
C LEU A 367 -23.36 -17.30 -24.05
N GLU A 368 -22.83 -18.05 -23.07
CA GLU A 368 -21.55 -18.74 -23.16
C GLU A 368 -21.61 -19.97 -24.09
N SER A 369 -22.77 -20.57 -24.28
CA SER A 369 -23.00 -21.73 -25.15
C SER A 369 -23.64 -21.39 -26.49
N GLY A 370 -24.08 -20.13 -26.70
CA GLY A 370 -24.81 -19.68 -27.89
C GLY A 370 -23.92 -19.29 -29.07
N ALA A 371 -24.55 -18.63 -30.10
CA ALA A 371 -23.90 -18.21 -31.33
C ALA A 371 -22.68 -17.29 -31.14
N ALA A 372 -22.58 -16.60 -30.02
CA ALA A 372 -21.46 -15.74 -29.64
C ALA A 372 -20.40 -16.43 -28.78
N LYS A 373 -20.40 -17.77 -28.68
CA LYS A 373 -19.48 -18.53 -27.81
C LYS A 373 -18.01 -18.20 -28.09
N ASP A 374 -17.62 -18.23 -29.36
CA ASP A 374 -16.23 -18.06 -29.78
C ASP A 374 -15.91 -16.62 -30.21
N ALA A 375 -16.81 -15.68 -29.92
CA ALA A 375 -16.68 -14.33 -30.36
C ALA A 375 -15.61 -13.51 -29.59
N PHE A 376 -15.28 -13.90 -28.36
CA PHE A 376 -14.16 -13.32 -27.62
C PHE A 376 -13.47 -14.36 -26.74
N GLN A 377 -12.18 -14.12 -26.49
CA GLN A 377 -11.33 -14.97 -25.68
C GLN A 377 -10.93 -14.22 -24.42
N THR A 378 -11.04 -14.87 -23.27
CA THR A 378 -10.64 -14.26 -21.98
C THR A 378 -9.16 -14.49 -21.67
N ASN A 379 -8.47 -15.30 -22.46
CA ASN A 379 -7.04 -15.62 -22.33
C ASN A 379 -6.60 -15.95 -20.89
N ARG A 380 -7.48 -16.67 -20.14
CA ARG A 380 -7.29 -16.98 -18.72
C ARG A 380 -5.98 -17.71 -18.43
N GLN A 381 -5.51 -18.54 -19.37
CA GLN A 381 -4.27 -19.28 -19.21
C GLN A 381 -3.05 -18.34 -19.15
N TRP A 382 -3.02 -17.32 -20.03
CA TRP A 382 -1.98 -16.30 -20.04
C TRP A 382 -2.03 -15.45 -18.77
N LEU A 383 -3.22 -15.07 -18.32
CA LEU A 383 -3.37 -14.35 -17.06
C LEU A 383 -2.90 -15.19 -15.87
N ALA A 384 -3.30 -16.47 -15.80
CA ALA A 384 -2.92 -17.37 -14.71
C ALA A 384 -1.41 -17.58 -14.63
N LEU A 385 -0.74 -17.73 -15.78
CA LEU A 385 0.72 -17.83 -15.83
C LEU A 385 1.39 -16.54 -15.34
N GLY A 386 0.91 -15.38 -15.77
CA GLY A 386 1.42 -14.08 -15.30
C GLY A 386 1.24 -13.86 -13.80
N LEU A 387 0.08 -14.26 -13.25
CA LEU A 387 -0.16 -14.23 -11.79
C LEU A 387 0.77 -15.22 -11.05
N GLY A 388 1.03 -16.40 -11.63
CA GLY A 388 2.00 -17.36 -11.10
C GLY A 388 3.43 -16.80 -11.06
N LEU A 389 3.86 -16.13 -12.13
CA LEU A 389 5.16 -15.44 -12.19
C LEU A 389 5.23 -14.30 -11.16
N THR A 390 4.14 -13.55 -10.99
CA THR A 390 4.04 -12.50 -9.96
C THR A 390 4.20 -13.09 -8.56
N ALA A 391 3.50 -14.18 -8.26
CA ALA A 391 3.60 -14.86 -6.97
C ALA A 391 5.02 -15.40 -6.72
N LEU A 392 5.67 -15.94 -7.75
CA LEU A 392 7.06 -16.40 -7.67
C LEU A 392 8.04 -15.25 -7.38
N ALA A 393 7.90 -14.13 -8.09
CA ALA A 393 8.74 -12.95 -7.90
C ALA A 393 8.59 -12.36 -6.49
N LEU A 394 7.35 -12.22 -6.01
CA LEU A 394 7.06 -11.73 -4.67
C LEU A 394 7.52 -12.72 -3.58
N GLY A 395 7.37 -14.03 -3.82
CA GLY A 395 7.91 -15.06 -2.94
C GLY A 395 9.44 -14.99 -2.83
N ALA A 396 10.15 -14.81 -3.95
CA ALA A 396 11.59 -14.64 -3.97
C ALA A 396 12.02 -13.37 -3.20
N MET A 397 11.30 -12.26 -3.35
CA MET A 397 11.51 -11.03 -2.57
C MET A 397 11.36 -11.28 -1.06
N VAL A 398 10.29 -11.96 -0.64
CA VAL A 398 10.05 -12.28 0.78
C VAL A 398 11.16 -13.17 1.34
N LEU A 399 11.63 -14.16 0.57
CA LEU A 399 12.74 -15.03 0.99
C LEU A 399 14.06 -14.28 1.12
N ALA A 400 14.25 -13.19 0.39
CA ALA A 400 15.43 -12.35 0.46
C ALA A 400 15.46 -11.40 1.67
N LEU A 401 14.35 -11.26 2.42
CA LEU A 401 14.33 -10.47 3.65
C LEU A 401 15.29 -11.06 4.69
N PRO A 402 15.95 -10.20 5.50
CA PRO A 402 17.07 -10.63 6.34
C PRO A 402 16.66 -11.56 7.48
N ASP A 403 15.56 -11.29 8.12
CA ASP A 403 15.13 -12.00 9.32
C ASP A 403 13.84 -12.81 9.12
N GLN A 404 13.66 -13.85 9.91
CA GLN A 404 12.52 -14.73 9.83
C GLN A 404 11.19 -14.03 10.19
N GLY A 405 11.25 -13.09 11.14
CA GLY A 405 10.06 -12.33 11.56
C GLY A 405 9.50 -11.50 10.40
N SER A 406 10.35 -10.72 9.73
CA SER A 406 9.99 -9.93 8.55
C SER A 406 9.49 -10.80 7.40
N ARG A 407 10.09 -11.99 7.17
CA ARG A 407 9.61 -12.95 6.14
C ARG A 407 8.20 -13.42 6.42
N VAL A 408 7.94 -13.87 7.64
CA VAL A 408 6.61 -14.37 8.05
C VAL A 408 5.58 -13.25 8.02
N GLN A 409 5.91 -12.08 8.59
CA GLN A 409 5.04 -10.91 8.61
C GLN A 409 4.69 -10.46 7.19
N THR A 410 5.69 -10.22 6.34
CA THR A 410 5.50 -9.74 4.96
C THR A 410 4.74 -10.74 4.12
N GLY A 411 5.06 -12.04 4.24
CA GLY A 411 4.36 -13.11 3.53
C GLY A 411 2.89 -13.20 3.93
N PHE A 412 2.61 -13.21 5.23
CA PHE A 412 1.24 -13.23 5.75
C PHE A 412 0.43 -12.01 5.31
N ILE A 413 0.98 -10.80 5.52
CA ILE A 413 0.32 -9.54 5.15
C ILE A 413 0.12 -9.44 3.64
N GLY A 414 1.07 -9.89 2.82
CA GLY A 414 0.94 -9.90 1.37
C GLY A 414 -0.22 -10.79 0.89
N ILE A 415 -0.34 -12.00 1.43
CA ILE A 415 -1.45 -12.92 1.12
C ILE A 415 -2.78 -12.31 1.62
N TRP A 416 -2.80 -11.81 2.84
CA TRP A 416 -3.98 -11.21 3.45
C TRP A 416 -4.45 -9.97 2.66
N LEU A 417 -3.55 -9.05 2.30
CA LEU A 417 -3.85 -7.87 1.49
C LEU A 417 -4.46 -8.27 0.13
N THR A 418 -3.94 -9.30 -0.53
CA THR A 418 -4.47 -9.73 -1.83
C THR A 418 -5.97 -10.07 -1.74
N GLY A 419 -6.39 -10.81 -0.70
CA GLY A 419 -7.80 -11.13 -0.48
C GLY A 419 -8.62 -9.94 0.03
N TRP A 420 -8.03 -9.16 0.94
CA TRP A 420 -8.66 -8.00 1.55
C TRP A 420 -8.93 -6.88 0.54
N THR A 421 -7.94 -6.50 -0.27
CA THR A 421 -8.07 -5.49 -1.33
C THR A 421 -9.19 -5.85 -2.31
N MET A 422 -9.33 -7.14 -2.65
CA MET A 422 -10.42 -7.60 -3.51
C MET A 422 -11.81 -7.40 -2.86
N ALA A 423 -11.91 -7.62 -1.55
CA ALA A 423 -13.13 -7.38 -0.78
C ALA A 423 -13.44 -5.87 -0.67
N VAL A 424 -12.44 -5.05 -0.35
CA VAL A 424 -12.54 -3.58 -0.26
C VAL A 424 -12.92 -3.00 -1.61
N TRP A 425 -12.30 -3.45 -2.71
CA TRP A 425 -12.68 -3.04 -4.06
C TRP A 425 -14.16 -3.28 -4.36
N LYS A 426 -14.67 -4.49 -4.10
CA LYS A 426 -16.09 -4.82 -4.32
C LYS A 426 -17.03 -3.99 -3.45
N LEU A 427 -16.59 -3.62 -2.25
CA LEU A 427 -17.36 -2.78 -1.34
C LEU A 427 -17.41 -1.33 -1.83
N THR A 428 -16.25 -0.76 -2.15
CA THR A 428 -16.10 0.65 -2.58
C THR A 428 -16.69 0.90 -3.97
N ALA A 429 -16.61 -0.07 -4.88
CA ALA A 429 -17.20 0.01 -6.22
C ALA A 429 -18.73 0.25 -6.20
N ARG A 430 -19.41 -0.04 -5.09
CA ARG A 430 -20.85 0.20 -4.91
C ARG A 430 -21.18 1.58 -4.33
N ILE A 431 -20.19 2.33 -3.83
CA ILE A 431 -20.39 3.64 -3.20
C ILE A 431 -21.00 4.65 -4.18
N PRO A 432 -20.52 4.80 -5.44
CA PRO A 432 -21.14 5.71 -6.41
C PRO A 432 -22.61 5.38 -6.69
N GLU A 433 -22.94 4.08 -6.81
CA GLU A 433 -24.32 3.63 -6.99
C GLU A 433 -25.21 3.99 -5.78
N SER A 434 -24.66 3.90 -4.58
CA SER A 434 -25.35 4.26 -3.34
C SER A 434 -25.62 5.76 -3.24
N PHE A 435 -24.69 6.62 -3.69
CA PHE A 435 -24.90 8.07 -3.81
C PHE A 435 -25.93 8.42 -4.88
N ALA A 436 -25.92 7.75 -6.03
CA ALA A 436 -26.93 7.92 -7.06
C ALA A 436 -28.34 7.52 -6.57
N ALA A 437 -28.42 6.57 -5.65
CA ALA A 437 -29.69 6.16 -5.01
C ALA A 437 -30.15 7.05 -3.84
N GLY A 438 -29.32 8.04 -3.42
CA GLY A 438 -29.63 9.03 -2.40
C GLY A 438 -28.42 9.37 -1.52
N PHE A 439 -28.31 10.66 -1.14
CA PHE A 439 -27.17 11.19 -0.38
C PHE A 439 -26.93 10.43 0.94
N PHE A 440 -27.96 10.21 1.74
CA PHE A 440 -27.83 9.50 3.04
C PHE A 440 -27.44 8.03 2.88
N ARG A 441 -27.89 7.37 1.78
CA ARG A 441 -27.48 5.99 1.46
C ARG A 441 -26.02 5.94 1.07
N GLY A 442 -25.57 6.89 0.26
CA GLY A 442 -24.16 7.01 -0.11
C GLY A 442 -23.27 7.26 1.11
N LEU A 443 -23.70 8.16 2.01
CA LEU A 443 -22.98 8.44 3.26
C LEU A 443 -22.92 7.21 4.18
N GLY A 444 -24.00 6.45 4.30
CA GLY A 444 -24.03 5.19 5.04
C GLY A 444 -23.12 4.12 4.44
N ALA A 445 -23.10 3.98 3.12
CA ALA A 445 -22.20 3.07 2.43
C ALA A 445 -20.72 3.45 2.61
N LEU A 446 -20.42 4.74 2.56
CA LEU A 446 -19.08 5.28 2.83
C LEU A 446 -18.66 5.03 4.29
N ALA A 447 -19.52 5.36 5.25
CA ALA A 447 -19.27 5.14 6.68
C ALA A 447 -19.02 3.65 6.98
N PHE A 448 -19.76 2.76 6.33
CA PHE A 448 -19.54 1.31 6.44
C PHE A 448 -18.20 0.86 5.81
N ALA A 449 -17.77 1.51 4.74
CA ALA A 449 -16.50 1.18 4.06
C ALA A 449 -15.26 1.69 4.82
N LEU A 450 -15.36 2.77 5.61
CA LEU A 450 -14.22 3.40 6.30
C LEU A 450 -13.39 2.44 7.18
N PRO A 451 -13.95 1.55 8.02
CA PRO A 451 -13.15 0.61 8.80
C PRO A 451 -12.34 -0.36 7.92
N PHE A 452 -12.89 -0.75 6.78
CA PHE A 452 -12.22 -1.66 5.84
C PHE A 452 -11.09 -0.95 5.10
N LEU A 453 -11.28 0.32 4.72
CA LEU A 453 -10.22 1.17 4.18
C LEU A 453 -9.12 1.42 5.22
N GLY A 454 -9.51 1.62 6.49
CA GLY A 454 -8.55 1.72 7.60
C GLY A 454 -7.71 0.44 7.76
N GLY A 455 -8.34 -0.73 7.64
CA GLY A 455 -7.66 -2.02 7.62
C GLY A 455 -6.69 -2.16 6.46
N GLU A 456 -7.06 -1.69 5.25
CA GLU A 456 -6.18 -1.66 4.08
C GLU A 456 -4.93 -0.81 4.34
N LEU A 457 -5.11 0.42 4.84
CA LEU A 457 -4.01 1.32 5.16
C LEU A 457 -3.09 0.75 6.25
N PHE A 458 -3.68 0.10 7.26
CA PHE A 458 -2.91 -0.56 8.31
C PHE A 458 -2.11 -1.75 7.77
N GLY A 459 -2.70 -2.57 6.90
CA GLY A 459 -1.99 -3.65 6.23
C GLY A 459 -0.84 -3.16 5.36
N LEU A 460 -1.03 -2.05 4.62
CA LEU A 460 0.03 -1.41 3.85
C LEU A 460 1.14 -0.87 4.75
N PHE A 461 0.80 -0.25 5.88
CA PHE A 461 1.78 0.19 6.88
C PHE A 461 2.62 -0.99 7.39
N LEU A 462 2.00 -2.11 7.74
CA LEU A 462 2.72 -3.31 8.17
C LEU A 462 3.60 -3.92 7.06
N LEU A 463 3.16 -3.84 5.80
CA LEU A 463 3.96 -4.27 4.65
C LEU A 463 5.23 -3.42 4.50
N VAL A 464 5.10 -2.10 4.66
CA VAL A 464 6.26 -1.18 4.62
C VAL A 464 7.23 -1.47 5.77
N GLN A 465 6.72 -1.74 6.96
CA GLN A 465 7.55 -2.09 8.12
C GLN A 465 8.32 -3.41 7.92
N GLY A 466 7.70 -4.41 7.29
CA GLY A 466 8.32 -5.72 7.06
C GLY A 466 9.26 -5.79 5.85
N ALA A 467 8.86 -5.18 4.74
CA ALA A 467 9.56 -5.30 3.45
C ALA A 467 10.39 -4.07 3.06
N GLY A 468 10.18 -2.94 3.73
CA GLY A 468 10.71 -1.64 3.32
C GLY A 468 9.85 -0.96 2.25
N GLY A 469 9.95 0.38 2.16
CA GLY A 469 9.08 1.19 1.31
C GLY A 469 9.16 0.84 -0.17
N ALA A 470 10.38 0.69 -0.72
CA ALA A 470 10.57 0.38 -2.14
C ALA A 470 9.98 -0.99 -2.53
N ALA A 471 10.21 -2.02 -1.70
CA ALA A 471 9.66 -3.36 -1.94
C ALA A 471 8.12 -3.37 -1.83
N ALA A 472 7.54 -2.63 -0.88
CA ALA A 472 6.10 -2.49 -0.74
C ALA A 472 5.45 -1.80 -1.96
N VAL A 473 6.07 -0.74 -2.49
CA VAL A 473 5.59 -0.07 -3.72
C VAL A 473 5.60 -1.02 -4.90
N LEU A 474 6.67 -1.80 -5.09
CA LEU A 474 6.77 -2.78 -6.18
C LEU A 474 5.77 -3.93 -6.02
N PHE A 475 5.47 -4.34 -4.79
CA PHE A 475 4.41 -5.29 -4.49
C PHE A 475 3.06 -4.78 -4.98
N LEU A 476 2.69 -3.55 -4.61
CA LEU A 476 1.44 -2.92 -5.05
C LEU A 476 1.39 -2.72 -6.56
N ALA A 477 2.49 -2.25 -7.15
CA ALA A 477 2.59 -2.08 -8.60
C ALA A 477 2.36 -3.41 -9.35
N SER A 478 2.89 -4.52 -8.81
CA SER A 478 2.68 -5.86 -9.38
C SER A 478 1.22 -6.31 -9.30
N ALA A 479 0.52 -6.00 -8.20
CA ALA A 479 -0.90 -6.29 -8.06
C ALA A 479 -1.75 -5.46 -9.04
N CYS A 480 -1.47 -4.16 -9.18
CA CYS A 480 -2.11 -3.28 -10.15
C CYS A 480 -1.86 -3.75 -11.59
N LEU A 481 -0.65 -4.20 -11.89
CA LEU A 481 -0.28 -4.76 -13.18
C LEU A 481 -1.13 -5.99 -13.52
N GLY A 482 -1.27 -6.93 -12.58
CA GLY A 482 -2.13 -8.09 -12.75
C GLY A 482 -3.59 -7.73 -13.02
N ALA A 483 -4.13 -6.75 -12.29
CA ALA A 483 -5.50 -6.26 -12.51
C ALA A 483 -5.66 -5.59 -13.87
N LEU A 484 -4.70 -4.78 -14.31
CA LEU A 484 -4.70 -4.13 -15.62
C LEU A 484 -4.72 -5.17 -16.73
N PHE A 485 -3.85 -6.18 -16.68
CA PHE A 485 -3.80 -7.20 -17.72
C PHE A 485 -4.94 -8.21 -17.64
N ALA A 486 -5.61 -8.38 -16.50
CA ALA A 486 -6.88 -9.10 -16.42
C ALA A 486 -7.98 -8.44 -17.29
N TYR A 487 -7.88 -7.13 -17.50
CA TYR A 487 -8.75 -6.39 -18.41
C TYR A 487 -8.21 -6.43 -19.86
N LEU A 488 -6.93 -6.11 -20.07
CA LEU A 488 -6.31 -5.97 -21.39
C LEU A 488 -6.16 -7.29 -22.17
N LEU A 489 -6.10 -8.42 -21.49
CA LEU A 489 -5.99 -9.74 -22.15
C LEU A 489 -7.34 -10.25 -22.70
N LYS A 490 -8.45 -9.55 -22.43
CA LYS A 490 -9.73 -9.87 -23.06
C LYS A 490 -9.75 -9.28 -24.46
N ALA A 491 -9.81 -10.11 -25.48
CA ALA A 491 -9.84 -9.66 -26.86
C ALA A 491 -10.94 -10.37 -27.66
N PRO A 492 -11.60 -9.67 -28.61
CA PRO A 492 -12.48 -10.33 -29.56
C PRO A 492 -11.67 -11.28 -30.46
N SER A 493 -12.27 -12.40 -30.85
CA SER A 493 -11.71 -13.22 -31.91
C SER A 493 -11.91 -12.51 -33.27
N VAL A 494 -11.25 -13.00 -34.30
CA VAL A 494 -11.47 -12.48 -35.68
C VAL A 494 -12.95 -12.54 -36.09
N ALA A 495 -13.63 -13.64 -35.73
CA ALA A 495 -15.08 -13.80 -35.96
C ALA A 495 -15.87 -12.81 -35.09
N GLY A 496 -15.50 -12.65 -33.81
CA GLY A 496 -16.11 -11.68 -32.91
C GLY A 496 -15.95 -10.24 -33.41
N ARG A 497 -14.77 -9.87 -33.93
CA ARG A 497 -14.56 -8.54 -34.53
C ARG A 497 -15.48 -8.28 -35.69
N ARG A 498 -15.63 -9.25 -36.61
CA ARG A 498 -16.58 -9.13 -37.72
C ARG A 498 -18.04 -8.95 -37.26
N LEU A 499 -18.43 -9.66 -36.18
CA LEU A 499 -19.76 -9.46 -35.58
C LEU A 499 -19.89 -8.09 -34.94
N MET A 500 -18.84 -7.57 -34.28
CA MET A 500 -18.84 -6.21 -33.73
C MET A 500 -18.96 -5.16 -34.86
N ASP A 501 -18.24 -5.33 -35.97
CA ASP A 501 -18.35 -4.43 -37.13
C ASP A 501 -19.79 -4.43 -37.72
N ARG A 502 -20.47 -5.59 -37.73
CA ARG A 502 -21.89 -5.69 -38.13
C ARG A 502 -22.82 -5.00 -37.13
N ILE A 503 -22.58 -5.17 -35.81
CA ILE A 503 -23.34 -4.47 -34.76
C ILE A 503 -23.13 -2.96 -34.89
N GLU A 504 -21.90 -2.50 -35.16
CA GLU A 504 -21.60 -1.09 -35.41
C GLU A 504 -22.32 -0.55 -36.64
N GLY A 505 -22.37 -1.32 -37.73
CA GLY A 505 -23.15 -1.00 -38.93
C GLY A 505 -24.66 -0.86 -38.68
N PHE A 506 -25.22 -1.75 -37.88
CA PHE A 506 -26.61 -1.66 -37.44
C PHE A 506 -26.87 -0.44 -36.53
N ARG A 507 -25.92 -0.14 -35.63
CA ARG A 507 -25.97 1.05 -34.78
C ARG A 507 -26.00 2.36 -35.60
N LEU A 508 -25.27 2.45 -36.70
CA LEU A 508 -25.30 3.64 -37.58
C LEU A 508 -26.67 3.90 -38.18
N PHE A 509 -27.47 2.86 -38.44
CA PHE A 509 -28.81 2.99 -38.98
C PHE A 509 -29.84 3.50 -37.96
N LEU A 510 -29.71 3.14 -36.69
CA LEU A 510 -30.69 3.40 -35.64
C LEU A 510 -31.04 4.89 -35.44
N PRO A 511 -30.08 5.85 -35.39
CA PRO A 511 -30.40 7.26 -35.26
C PRO A 511 -31.20 7.81 -36.47
N VAL A 512 -30.96 7.24 -37.64
CA VAL A 512 -31.64 7.65 -38.89
C VAL A 512 -33.07 7.09 -38.97
N ALA A 513 -33.32 5.93 -38.36
CA ALA A 513 -34.63 5.28 -38.34
C ALA A 513 -35.56 5.79 -37.24
N VAL A 514 -35.03 6.50 -36.24
CA VAL A 514 -35.78 6.98 -35.06
C VAL A 514 -36.03 8.50 -35.19
N ASP A 515 -36.68 8.92 -36.22
CA ASP A 515 -37.36 10.24 -36.27
C ASP A 515 -38.78 10.20 -35.62
N VAL A 516 -39.03 9.15 -34.83
CA VAL A 516 -40.23 9.02 -34.01
C VAL A 516 -39.79 9.23 -32.53
N PRO A 517 -40.42 10.16 -31.79
CA PRO A 517 -40.05 10.38 -30.37
C PRO A 517 -40.43 9.16 -29.54
N CYS A 518 -39.54 8.20 -29.48
CA CYS A 518 -39.58 7.17 -28.44
C CYS A 518 -39.12 7.83 -27.14
N HIS A 519 -40.02 8.05 -26.20
CA HIS A 519 -39.65 8.38 -24.84
C HIS A 519 -38.84 7.19 -24.27
N VAL A 520 -37.52 7.38 -24.18
CA VAL A 520 -36.59 6.42 -23.61
C VAL A 520 -36.91 6.30 -22.13
N VAL A 521 -37.53 5.20 -21.76
CA VAL A 521 -37.60 4.79 -20.36
C VAL A 521 -36.17 4.36 -19.99
N ASP A 522 -35.52 5.09 -19.10
CA ASP A 522 -34.21 4.74 -18.64
C ASP A 522 -34.27 3.37 -17.94
N VAL A 523 -33.70 2.37 -18.58
CA VAL A 523 -33.70 0.98 -18.10
C VAL A 523 -32.92 0.85 -16.78
N HIS A 524 -32.07 1.81 -16.48
CA HIS A 524 -31.42 1.92 -15.18
C HIS A 524 -32.43 2.16 -14.03
N ASP A 525 -33.50 2.89 -14.30
CA ASP A 525 -34.57 3.12 -13.32
C ASP A 525 -35.49 1.91 -13.16
N LEU A 526 -35.65 1.10 -14.20
CA LEU A 526 -36.45 -0.13 -14.14
C LEU A 526 -35.89 -1.18 -13.17
N ILE A 527 -34.60 -1.17 -12.93
CA ILE A 527 -33.90 -2.16 -12.08
C ILE A 527 -33.50 -1.57 -10.72
N ARG A 528 -33.49 -0.24 -10.56
CA ARG A 528 -32.93 0.47 -9.40
C ARG A 528 -33.91 0.93 -8.36
N GLN A 529 -35.23 1.09 -8.64
CA GLN A 529 -36.09 1.74 -7.65
C GLN A 529 -36.52 0.82 -6.50
N PRO A 530 -36.15 1.22 -5.26
CA PRO A 530 -37.09 1.29 -4.17
C PRO A 530 -37.64 2.73 -4.12
N ALA A 531 -38.96 2.83 -4.14
CA ALA A 531 -39.80 4.01 -4.01
C ALA A 531 -39.14 5.33 -3.56
N VAL A 532 -39.09 6.33 -4.45
CA VAL A 532 -39.05 7.74 -4.06
C VAL A 532 -40.05 8.52 -4.89
N HIS A 533 -40.95 9.19 -4.21
CA HIS A 533 -41.95 10.08 -4.73
C HIS A 533 -41.39 11.27 -5.52
N ASN A 534 -42.14 11.66 -6.54
CA ASN A 534 -42.29 12.95 -7.18
C ASN A 534 -41.56 13.21 -8.51
N GLY A 535 -42.35 13.32 -9.56
CA GLY A 535 -42.05 14.25 -10.64
C GLY A 535 -42.19 13.76 -12.07
N LEU A 536 -42.58 12.53 -12.33
CA LEU A 536 -42.73 12.02 -13.73
C LEU A 536 -44.15 11.56 -14.09
N GLY A 537 -45.15 12.03 -13.37
CA GLY A 537 -46.55 11.63 -13.54
C GLY A 537 -47.24 12.08 -14.84
N HIS A 538 -46.63 12.93 -15.65
CA HIS A 538 -47.30 13.49 -16.83
C HIS A 538 -46.90 12.91 -18.21
N ALA A 539 -45.79 12.17 -18.30
CA ALA A 539 -45.32 11.66 -19.61
C ALA A 539 -45.87 10.28 -20.00
N VAL A 540 -46.44 9.52 -19.04
CA VAL A 540 -46.89 8.13 -19.27
C VAL A 540 -48.42 8.02 -19.44
N ALA A 541 -49.19 9.08 -19.18
CA ALA A 541 -50.65 9.05 -19.22
C ALA A 541 -51.26 8.91 -20.65
N HIS A 542 -50.49 9.02 -21.73
CA HIS A 542 -50.95 8.88 -23.10
C HIS A 542 -50.63 7.56 -23.80
N ALA A 543 -49.97 6.61 -23.14
CA ALA A 543 -49.62 5.31 -23.71
C ALA A 543 -50.67 4.20 -23.48
N GLY A 544 -51.85 4.54 -23.01
CA GLY A 544 -52.98 3.62 -22.94
C GLY A 544 -53.62 3.44 -24.32
N GLY A 545 -53.16 2.45 -25.08
CA GLY A 545 -53.87 2.05 -26.31
C GLY A 545 -53.08 2.05 -27.62
N VAL A 546 -51.80 2.35 -27.62
CA VAL A 546 -50.97 2.24 -28.83
C VAL A 546 -50.20 0.92 -28.77
N ALA A 547 -50.46 0.05 -29.76
CA ALA A 547 -49.64 -1.13 -30.01
C ALA A 547 -48.19 -0.66 -30.19
N LEU A 548 -47.30 -1.05 -29.26
CA LEU A 548 -45.87 -0.79 -29.37
C LEU A 548 -45.38 -1.41 -30.68
N SER A 549 -45.15 -0.58 -31.69
CA SER A 549 -44.30 -0.99 -32.81
C SER A 549 -42.98 -1.47 -32.26
N PRO A 550 -42.36 -2.54 -32.75
CA PRO A 550 -41.15 -3.11 -32.19
C PRO A 550 -40.04 -2.06 -32.25
N CYS A 551 -39.79 -1.43 -31.12
CA CYS A 551 -38.60 -0.59 -30.95
C CYS A 551 -37.38 -1.50 -31.05
N PRO A 552 -36.44 -1.27 -31.95
CA PRO A 552 -35.33 -2.19 -32.12
C PRO A 552 -34.46 -2.22 -30.83
N PRO A 553 -34.01 -3.40 -30.41
CA PRO A 553 -33.31 -3.62 -29.13
C PRO A 553 -31.95 -2.93 -29.02
N ALA A 554 -31.54 -2.16 -29.98
CA ALA A 554 -30.21 -1.58 -30.07
C ALA A 554 -30.00 -0.28 -29.25
N LEU A 555 -31.08 0.35 -28.74
CA LEU A 555 -30.98 1.54 -27.88
C LEU A 555 -30.31 1.31 -26.51
N LEU A 556 -30.05 0.05 -26.13
CA LEU A 556 -29.33 -0.32 -24.90
C LEU A 556 -27.82 -0.33 -25.05
N LEU A 557 -27.27 0.06 -26.20
CA LEU A 557 -25.83 0.11 -26.44
C LEU A 557 -25.22 1.49 -26.10
N GLU A 558 -26.04 2.49 -25.78
CA GLU A 558 -25.56 3.83 -25.39
C GLU A 558 -25.38 3.96 -23.89
N ASP A 559 -24.17 3.67 -23.41
CA ASP A 559 -23.59 4.19 -22.17
C ASP A 559 -22.46 5.11 -22.59
N PRO A 560 -22.42 6.38 -22.17
CA PRO A 560 -21.29 7.25 -22.43
C PRO A 560 -20.09 6.78 -21.61
N ASP A 561 -19.23 5.95 -22.20
CA ASP A 561 -17.95 5.57 -21.63
C ASP A 561 -16.98 6.75 -21.85
N PRO A 562 -16.50 7.44 -20.80
CA PRO A 562 -15.64 8.62 -20.96
C PRO A 562 -14.30 8.32 -21.64
N LEU A 563 -13.93 7.05 -21.80
CA LEU A 563 -12.70 6.64 -22.47
C LEU A 563 -12.77 6.59 -24.01
N HIS A 564 -13.96 6.60 -24.60
CA HIS A 564 -14.10 6.62 -26.05
C HIS A 564 -14.27 8.03 -26.66
N ALA A 565 -14.47 9.07 -25.83
CA ALA A 565 -14.59 10.45 -26.30
C ALA A 565 -13.26 11.09 -26.75
N VAL A 566 -12.11 10.47 -26.45
CA VAL A 566 -10.78 11.04 -26.77
C VAL A 566 -10.33 10.76 -28.21
N HIS A 567 -10.95 9.82 -28.93
CA HIS A 567 -10.51 9.44 -30.26
C HIS A 567 -11.40 9.90 -31.43
N ALA A 568 -12.46 10.68 -31.20
CA ALA A 568 -13.37 11.12 -32.26
C ALA A 568 -13.16 12.56 -32.77
N HIS A 569 -12.17 13.30 -32.26
CA HIS A 569 -11.87 14.67 -32.70
C HIS A 569 -10.42 14.83 -33.19
N SER A 570 -10.05 14.12 -34.24
CA SER A 570 -8.89 14.48 -35.07
C SER A 570 -9.25 14.44 -36.55
N GLY A 571 -9.95 15.43 -36.96
CA GLY A 571 -10.28 15.71 -38.36
C GLY A 571 -10.71 17.16 -38.49
N GLU A 572 -9.78 17.96 -39.03
CA GLU A 572 -10.00 19.30 -39.59
C GLU A 572 -10.31 20.47 -38.67
N ASN A 573 -9.26 21.22 -38.29
CA ASN A 573 -9.07 22.63 -38.69
C ASN A 573 -7.78 23.18 -38.11
N HIS A 574 -6.82 23.48 -38.97
CA HIS A 574 -5.69 24.36 -38.66
C HIS A 574 -6.19 25.80 -38.41
N PRO A 575 -5.73 26.44 -37.34
CA PRO A 575 -5.19 27.78 -37.47
C PRO A 575 -3.77 27.86 -36.88
N GLN A 576 -3.00 28.71 -37.56
CA GLN A 576 -1.60 29.03 -37.41
C GLN A 576 -1.16 29.27 -35.93
N ALA A 577 -0.01 28.73 -35.59
CA ALA A 577 0.70 28.98 -34.32
C ALA A 577 1.21 30.43 -34.23
N PRO A 578 1.10 31.10 -33.09
CA PRO A 578 1.86 32.31 -32.81
C PRO A 578 3.34 31.97 -32.48
N PRO A 579 4.28 32.90 -32.74
CA PRO A 579 5.69 32.65 -32.62
C PRO A 579 6.14 32.45 -31.17
N ALA A 580 7.10 31.55 -30.96
CA ALA A 580 7.72 31.25 -29.69
C ALA A 580 8.47 32.48 -29.11
N PRO A 581 8.44 32.69 -27.76
CA PRO A 581 9.27 33.70 -27.14
C PRO A 581 10.73 33.23 -27.08
N VAL A 582 11.62 34.15 -27.48
CA VAL A 582 13.08 34.03 -27.41
C VAL A 582 13.51 33.94 -25.94
N ILE A 583 14.10 32.80 -25.54
CA ILE A 583 14.75 32.63 -24.25
C ILE A 583 16.13 33.26 -24.35
N ALA A 584 16.32 34.38 -23.67
CA ALA A 584 17.63 35.03 -23.45
C ALA A 584 18.51 34.07 -22.60
N ARG A 585 19.70 33.77 -23.10
CA ARG A 585 20.77 33.07 -22.37
C ARG A 585 21.26 33.99 -21.24
N GLY A 586 20.95 33.63 -20.00
CA GLY A 586 21.59 34.19 -18.81
C GLY A 586 22.98 33.60 -18.62
N GLY A 587 24.01 34.45 -18.54
CA GLY A 587 25.39 34.07 -18.27
C GLY A 587 25.58 33.58 -16.80
N PRO A 588 26.75 32.99 -16.49
CA PRO A 588 27.03 32.40 -15.18
C PRO A 588 27.13 33.50 -14.09
N PRO A 589 26.76 33.16 -12.82
CA PRO A 589 26.89 34.10 -11.71
C PRO A 589 28.38 34.34 -11.35
N PRO A 590 28.73 35.50 -10.83
CA PRO A 590 30.10 35.85 -10.44
C PRO A 590 30.53 35.10 -9.17
N ALA A 591 31.81 34.76 -9.12
CA ALA A 591 32.50 34.19 -7.97
C ALA A 591 32.44 35.10 -6.75
N GLU A 592 31.92 34.61 -5.62
CA GLU A 592 32.05 35.27 -4.33
C GLU A 592 33.50 35.12 -3.81
N GLN A 593 34.12 36.25 -3.65
CA GLN A 593 35.42 36.40 -2.97
C GLN A 593 35.19 36.23 -1.45
N GLY A 594 35.98 35.38 -0.83
CA GLY A 594 36.03 35.21 0.61
C GLY A 594 36.59 36.48 1.31
N PRO A 595 36.21 36.71 2.57
CA PRO A 595 36.81 37.76 3.36
C PRO A 595 38.15 37.30 3.95
N GLU A 596 39.19 38.12 3.70
CA GLU A 596 40.44 38.14 4.43
C GLU A 596 40.25 38.72 5.84
N HIS A 597 40.92 38.10 6.77
CA HIS A 597 41.48 38.63 8.04
C HIS A 597 40.74 39.66 8.92
N GLY A 598 40.57 39.25 10.17
CA GLY A 598 40.30 40.04 11.36
C GLY A 598 40.19 39.13 12.59
#